data_49290e75902c2ae70cb1b518cf52baba
#
_entry.id   49290e75902c2ae70cb1b518cf52baba
#
_cell.length_a   1.000
_cell.length_b   1.000
_cell.length_c   1.000
_cell.angle_alpha   90.00
_cell.angle_beta   90.00
_cell.angle_gamma   90.00
#
_symmetry.space_group_name_H-M   'P 1'
#
loop_
_entity.id
_entity.type
_entity.pdbx_description
1 polymer ?
#
loop_
_entity_poly.entity_id
_entity_poly.type
_entity_poly.pdbx_seq_one_letter_code
_entity_poly.pdbx_strand_id
1 'polypeptide(L)'
;WRGLWSGIKSDWVDVVVLGAIPLGLLLYMGFLQTNFGRPTAFIEVQAAWGRQNIGPVGVLARELKALGAFELNKSNLSRLLSLVPFLSVLAMTPFIWRRLGEGYALYVLVLLLVPAASALQSMIRYVLPMFPVFILLGWWGRSTLLDRAILTTFAVMLGALTAIYVNWVFVA
;
A
#
# COMPACT_ATOMS: atom_id res chain seq x y z
N TRP A 1 -8.07 18.41 -18.41
CA TRP A 1 -7.29 17.58 -19.36
C TRP A 1 -6.46 18.42 -20.33
N ARG A 2 -6.98 19.56 -20.83
CA ARG A 2 -6.21 20.42 -21.77
C ARG A 2 -4.94 21.02 -21.14
N GLY A 3 -4.94 21.29 -19.84
CA GLY A 3 -3.76 21.82 -19.14
C GLY A 3 -2.63 20.80 -18.96
N LEU A 4 -2.94 19.52 -18.83
CA LEU A 4 -1.92 18.44 -18.76
C LEU A 4 -1.14 18.29 -20.06
N TRP A 5 -1.82 18.36 -21.20
CA TRP A 5 -1.16 18.23 -22.52
C TRP A 5 -0.29 19.44 -22.89
N SER A 6 -0.63 20.65 -22.43
CA SER A 6 0.22 21.83 -22.64
C SER A 6 1.49 21.80 -21.77
N GLY A 7 1.41 21.27 -20.55
CA GLY A 7 2.57 21.06 -19.69
C GLY A 7 3.54 20.04 -20.28
N ILE A 8 3.07 18.91 -20.77
CA ILE A 8 3.91 17.86 -21.39
C ILE A 8 4.71 18.39 -22.58
N LYS A 9 4.20 19.34 -23.36
CA LYS A 9 4.92 19.96 -24.48
C LYS A 9 6.02 20.93 -24.03
N SER A 10 5.88 21.54 -22.84
CA SER A 10 6.87 22.46 -22.27
C SER A 10 8.04 21.71 -21.61
N ASP A 11 7.75 20.58 -20.97
CA ASP A 11 8.71 19.88 -20.08
C ASP A 11 9.01 18.46 -20.58
N TRP A 12 9.34 18.33 -21.88
CA TRP A 12 9.68 17.04 -22.49
C TRP A 12 10.84 16.34 -21.77
N VAL A 13 11.73 17.11 -21.14
CA VAL A 13 12.84 16.58 -20.35
C VAL A 13 12.32 15.81 -19.16
N ASP A 14 11.31 16.33 -18.45
CA ASP A 14 10.70 15.66 -17.30
C ASP A 14 10.00 14.37 -17.74
N VAL A 15 9.37 14.35 -18.91
CA VAL A 15 8.76 13.14 -19.48
C VAL A 15 9.81 12.09 -19.79
N VAL A 16 10.95 12.48 -20.35
CA VAL A 16 12.08 11.57 -20.64
C VAL A 16 12.67 11.02 -19.34
N VAL A 17 12.86 11.88 -18.31
CA VAL A 17 13.36 11.47 -16.99
C VAL A 17 12.39 10.50 -16.34
N LEU A 18 11.07 10.73 -16.41
CA LEU A 18 10.08 9.76 -15.94
C LEU A 18 10.15 8.43 -16.68
N GLY A 19 10.48 8.47 -17.98
CA GLY A 19 10.73 7.27 -18.80
C GLY A 19 11.95 6.46 -18.34
N ALA A 20 12.89 7.06 -17.62
CA ALA A 20 14.03 6.35 -17.06
C ALA A 20 13.63 5.38 -15.90
N ILE A 21 12.49 5.63 -15.24
CA ILE A 21 12.00 4.77 -14.16
C ILE A 21 11.76 3.32 -14.62
N PRO A 22 10.97 3.06 -15.69
CA PRO A 22 10.80 1.71 -16.21
C PRO A 22 12.07 1.12 -16.81
N LEU A 23 13.05 1.94 -17.22
CA LEU A 23 14.32 1.47 -17.76
C LEU A 23 15.08 0.59 -16.76
N GLY A 24 15.08 0.95 -15.48
CA GLY A 24 15.69 0.12 -14.43
C GLY A 24 15.08 -1.28 -14.35
N LEU A 25 13.75 -1.38 -14.49
CA LEU A 25 13.07 -2.68 -14.52
C LEU A 25 13.45 -3.46 -15.80
N LEU A 26 13.49 -2.81 -16.95
CA LEU A 26 13.86 -3.46 -18.23
C LEU A 26 15.31 -3.97 -18.20
N LEU A 27 16.23 -3.20 -17.64
CA LEU A 27 17.63 -3.63 -17.44
C LEU A 27 17.71 -4.84 -16.52
N TYR A 28 16.93 -4.85 -15.42
CA TYR A 28 16.87 -6.00 -14.51
C TYR A 28 16.26 -7.23 -15.20
N MET A 29 15.20 -7.06 -15.98
CA MET A 29 14.62 -8.15 -16.79
C MET A 29 15.62 -8.68 -17.82
N GLY A 30 16.40 -7.79 -18.47
CA GLY A 30 17.49 -8.16 -19.38
C GLY A 30 18.57 -8.98 -18.67
N PHE A 31 18.99 -8.55 -17.47
CA PHE A 31 19.93 -9.31 -16.65
C PHE A 31 19.38 -10.71 -16.30
N LEU A 32 18.11 -10.81 -15.91
CA LEU A 32 17.48 -12.10 -15.62
C LEU A 32 17.39 -12.99 -16.87
N GLN A 33 17.09 -12.40 -18.03
CA GLN A 33 17.06 -13.13 -19.29
C GLN A 33 18.43 -13.71 -19.66
N THR A 34 19.50 -12.94 -19.52
CA THR A 34 20.86 -13.37 -19.89
C THR A 34 21.43 -14.41 -18.95
N ASN A 35 21.14 -14.31 -17.65
CA ASN A 35 21.74 -15.21 -16.64
C ASN A 35 20.87 -16.42 -16.30
N PHE A 36 19.56 -16.32 -16.43
CA PHE A 36 18.61 -17.36 -15.98
C PHE A 36 17.62 -17.80 -17.07
N GLY A 37 17.63 -17.15 -18.24
CA GLY A 37 16.71 -17.44 -19.33
C GLY A 37 15.23 -17.07 -19.06
N ARG A 38 14.95 -16.35 -17.95
CA ARG A 38 13.60 -16.02 -17.47
C ARG A 38 13.50 -14.56 -17.03
N PRO A 39 13.07 -13.64 -17.91
CA PRO A 39 13.02 -12.21 -17.61
C PRO A 39 12.00 -11.87 -16.50
N THR A 40 11.00 -12.73 -16.29
CA THR A 40 9.92 -12.57 -15.31
C THR A 40 10.09 -13.41 -14.04
N ALA A 41 11.28 -13.99 -13.82
CA ALA A 41 11.53 -14.85 -12.65
C ALA A 41 11.16 -14.20 -11.31
N PHE A 42 11.32 -12.88 -11.17
CA PHE A 42 10.94 -12.15 -9.96
C PHE A 42 9.41 -12.16 -9.68
N ILE A 43 8.58 -12.33 -10.73
CA ILE A 43 7.13 -12.50 -10.59
C ILE A 43 6.81 -13.95 -10.16
N GLU A 44 7.48 -14.91 -10.77
CA GLU A 44 7.28 -16.34 -10.47
C GLU A 44 7.65 -16.67 -9.03
N VAL A 45 8.74 -16.08 -8.51
CA VAL A 45 9.17 -16.26 -7.11
C VAL A 45 8.13 -15.75 -6.11
N GLN A 46 7.27 -14.80 -6.48
CA GLN A 46 6.18 -14.34 -5.61
C GLN A 46 5.22 -15.47 -5.22
N ALA A 47 5.04 -16.46 -6.08
CA ALA A 47 4.21 -17.63 -5.80
C ALA A 47 4.76 -18.47 -4.63
N ALA A 48 6.07 -18.54 -4.46
CA ALA A 48 6.73 -19.22 -3.34
C ALA A 48 6.40 -18.59 -1.97
N TRP A 49 6.03 -17.31 -1.97
CA TRP A 49 5.56 -16.57 -0.79
C TRP A 49 4.04 -16.63 -0.60
N GLY A 50 3.35 -17.55 -1.29
CA GLY A 50 1.90 -17.70 -1.24
C GLY A 50 1.13 -16.55 -1.89
N ARG A 51 1.79 -15.69 -2.66
CA ARG A 51 1.15 -14.59 -3.37
C ARG A 51 0.53 -15.11 -4.67
N GLN A 52 -0.78 -14.99 -4.77
CA GLN A 52 -1.55 -15.34 -5.95
C GLN A 52 -2.25 -14.10 -6.48
N ASN A 53 -2.05 -13.78 -7.75
CA ASN A 53 -2.71 -12.63 -8.37
C ASN A 53 -4.18 -12.96 -8.68
N ILE A 54 -5.04 -12.85 -7.67
CA ILE A 54 -6.50 -13.08 -7.77
C ILE A 54 -7.28 -11.76 -7.77
N GLY A 55 -6.57 -10.64 -7.85
CA GLY A 55 -7.12 -9.29 -7.80
C GLY A 55 -7.48 -8.82 -6.39
N PRO A 56 -7.61 -7.48 -6.18
CA PRO A 56 -7.84 -6.93 -4.85
C PRO A 56 -9.12 -7.42 -4.19
N VAL A 57 -10.20 -7.58 -4.97
CA VAL A 57 -11.49 -8.08 -4.47
C VAL A 57 -11.39 -9.55 -4.05
N GLY A 58 -10.71 -10.37 -4.85
CA GLY A 58 -10.51 -11.78 -4.53
C GLY A 58 -9.66 -11.98 -3.27
N VAL A 59 -8.59 -11.18 -3.12
CA VAL A 59 -7.76 -11.20 -1.92
C VAL A 59 -8.55 -10.76 -0.70
N LEU A 60 -9.31 -9.65 -0.80
CA LEU A 60 -10.14 -9.16 0.29
C LEU A 60 -11.19 -10.21 0.72
N ALA A 61 -11.90 -10.81 -0.23
CA ALA A 61 -12.88 -11.85 0.05
C ALA A 61 -12.25 -13.07 0.75
N ARG A 62 -11.07 -13.48 0.30
CA ARG A 62 -10.31 -14.57 0.93
C ARG A 62 -9.94 -14.24 2.38
N GLU A 63 -9.42 -13.06 2.65
CA GLU A 63 -9.01 -12.66 4.00
C GLU A 63 -10.22 -12.49 4.94
N LEU A 64 -11.32 -11.91 4.46
CA LEU A 64 -12.56 -11.78 5.23
C LEU A 64 -13.18 -13.15 5.56
N LYS A 65 -13.21 -14.07 4.59
CA LYS A 65 -13.70 -15.43 4.80
C LYS A 65 -12.85 -16.18 5.84
N ALA A 66 -11.55 -15.99 5.81
CA ALA A 66 -10.63 -16.59 6.77
C ALA A 66 -10.79 -16.04 8.20
N LEU A 67 -11.30 -14.81 8.36
CA LEU A 67 -11.64 -14.22 9.67
C LEU A 67 -12.99 -14.74 10.21
N GLY A 68 -13.85 -15.33 9.40
CA GLY A 68 -15.16 -15.86 9.83
C GLY A 68 -15.07 -16.97 10.88
N ALA A 69 -13.93 -17.65 10.97
CA ALA A 69 -13.59 -18.61 12.03
C ALA A 69 -12.62 -17.93 13.04
N PHE A 70 -13.05 -16.83 13.67
CA PHE A 70 -12.20 -15.99 14.50
C PHE A 70 -11.74 -16.73 15.76
N GLU A 71 -10.49 -17.17 15.74
CA GLU A 71 -9.73 -17.57 16.89
C GLU A 71 -8.57 -16.58 17.10
N LEU A 72 -8.31 -16.20 18.35
CA LEU A 72 -7.15 -15.36 18.70
C LEU A 72 -5.86 -16.18 18.54
N ASN A 73 -5.42 -16.35 17.31
CA ASN A 73 -4.14 -16.98 16.96
C ASN A 73 -3.24 -16.00 16.19
N LYS A 74 -1.93 -16.33 16.10
CA LYS A 74 -0.93 -15.49 15.41
C LYS A 74 -1.30 -15.19 13.96
N SER A 75 -1.95 -16.13 13.28
CA SER A 75 -2.36 -15.98 11.87
C SER A 75 -3.47 -14.93 11.73
N ASN A 76 -4.49 -14.96 12.59
CA ASN A 76 -5.60 -14.00 12.55
C ASN A 76 -5.16 -12.61 12.99
N LEU A 77 -4.22 -12.52 13.93
CA LEU A 77 -3.62 -11.24 14.33
C LEU A 77 -2.88 -10.59 13.14
N SER A 78 -2.05 -11.35 12.41
CA SER A 78 -1.34 -10.86 11.22
C SER A 78 -2.32 -10.42 10.12
N ARG A 79 -3.44 -11.14 9.93
CA ARG A 79 -4.49 -10.73 8.99
C ARG A 79 -5.15 -9.42 9.38
N LEU A 80 -5.49 -9.24 10.67
CA LEU A 80 -6.05 -7.99 11.17
C LEU A 80 -5.09 -6.82 10.98
N LEU A 81 -3.80 -7.01 11.27
CA LEU A 81 -2.76 -6.00 11.07
C LEU A 81 -2.60 -5.60 9.58
N SER A 82 -3.01 -6.45 8.67
CA SER A 82 -3.00 -6.15 7.23
C SER A 82 -4.31 -5.55 6.74
N LEU A 83 -5.45 -6.06 7.22
CA LEU A 83 -6.78 -5.61 6.80
C LEU A 83 -7.13 -4.22 7.34
N VAL A 84 -6.81 -3.95 8.60
CA VAL A 84 -7.17 -2.67 9.25
C VAL A 84 -6.54 -1.48 8.51
N PRO A 85 -5.23 -1.44 8.21
CA PRO A 85 -4.65 -0.35 7.42
C PRO A 85 -5.25 -0.25 6.01
N PHE A 86 -5.46 -1.38 5.34
CA PHE A 86 -6.07 -1.41 4.00
C PHE A 86 -7.46 -0.76 4.00
N LEU A 87 -8.35 -1.21 4.88
CA LEU A 87 -9.71 -0.68 4.96
C LEU A 87 -9.74 0.77 5.42
N SER A 88 -8.86 1.16 6.36
CA SER A 88 -8.75 2.54 6.84
C SER A 88 -8.35 3.49 5.71
N VAL A 89 -7.32 3.16 4.93
CA VAL A 89 -6.88 3.98 3.79
C VAL A 89 -7.93 4.00 2.68
N LEU A 90 -8.57 2.87 2.41
CA LEU A 90 -9.66 2.81 1.44
C LEU A 90 -10.82 3.73 1.84
N ALA A 91 -11.22 3.73 3.12
CA ALA A 91 -12.24 4.61 3.67
C ALA A 91 -11.83 6.10 3.65
N MET A 92 -10.54 6.40 3.79
CA MET A 92 -10.01 7.77 3.71
C MET A 92 -9.93 8.31 2.27
N THR A 93 -9.85 7.44 1.27
CA THR A 93 -9.69 7.84 -0.15
C THR A 93 -10.75 8.81 -0.67
N PRO A 94 -12.07 8.67 -0.39
CA PRO A 94 -13.08 9.66 -0.80
C PRO A 94 -12.85 11.05 -0.18
N PHE A 95 -12.34 11.11 1.05
CA PHE A 95 -12.01 12.38 1.71
C PHE A 95 -10.78 13.02 1.09
N ILE A 96 -9.76 12.21 0.75
CA ILE A 96 -8.57 12.67 0.01
C ILE A 96 -9.01 13.26 -1.34
N TRP A 97 -9.87 12.56 -2.07
CA TRP A 97 -10.40 13.06 -3.34
C TRP A 97 -11.05 14.43 -3.20
N ARG A 98 -11.95 14.56 -2.23
CA ARG A 98 -12.71 15.82 -2.03
C ARG A 98 -11.87 16.98 -1.50
N ARG A 99 -10.79 16.70 -0.75
CA ARG A 99 -10.01 17.73 -0.05
C ARG A 99 -8.68 18.05 -0.70
N LEU A 100 -8.01 17.06 -1.23
CA LEU A 100 -6.66 17.19 -1.83
C LEU A 100 -6.69 17.13 -3.36
N GLY A 101 -7.73 16.53 -3.94
CA GLY A 101 -7.90 16.42 -5.38
C GLY A 101 -7.71 15.00 -5.92
N GLU A 102 -8.11 14.83 -7.18
CA GLU A 102 -8.16 13.52 -7.86
C GLU A 102 -6.78 12.86 -8.02
N GLY A 103 -5.72 13.65 -8.29
CA GLY A 103 -4.37 13.13 -8.45
C GLY A 103 -3.84 12.43 -7.20
N TYR A 104 -4.09 13.01 -6.02
CA TYR A 104 -3.70 12.41 -4.75
C TYR A 104 -4.51 11.16 -4.42
N ALA A 105 -5.81 11.18 -4.74
CA ALA A 105 -6.66 10.00 -4.54
C ALA A 105 -6.25 8.85 -5.46
N LEU A 106 -5.95 9.14 -6.74
CA LEU A 106 -5.45 8.15 -7.69
C LEU A 106 -4.10 7.57 -7.23
N TYR A 107 -3.19 8.41 -6.78
CA TYR A 107 -1.90 7.98 -6.23
C TYR A 107 -2.10 6.98 -5.07
N VAL A 108 -2.95 7.31 -4.10
CA VAL A 108 -3.27 6.43 -2.97
C VAL A 108 -3.92 5.13 -3.44
N LEU A 109 -4.88 5.19 -4.37
CA LEU A 109 -5.54 4.00 -4.91
C LEU A 109 -4.57 3.05 -5.62
N VAL A 110 -3.67 3.58 -6.44
CA VAL A 110 -2.67 2.76 -7.14
C VAL A 110 -1.76 2.07 -6.14
N LEU A 111 -1.20 2.82 -5.16
CA LEU A 111 -0.32 2.25 -4.13
C LEU A 111 -1.05 1.24 -3.21
N LEU A 112 -2.36 1.40 -3.03
CA LEU A 112 -3.17 0.50 -2.21
C LEU A 112 -3.56 -0.76 -2.96
N LEU A 113 -4.07 -0.63 -4.19
CA LEU A 113 -4.69 -1.73 -4.95
C LEU A 113 -3.67 -2.62 -5.67
N VAL A 114 -2.55 -2.08 -6.11
CA VAL A 114 -1.52 -2.86 -6.83
C VAL A 114 -0.93 -3.95 -5.92
N PRO A 115 -0.44 -3.67 -4.71
CA PRO A 115 0.01 -4.73 -3.81
C PRO A 115 -1.14 -5.65 -3.36
N ALA A 116 -2.33 -5.08 -3.12
CA ALA A 116 -3.51 -5.84 -2.70
C ALA A 116 -4.02 -6.83 -3.75
N ALA A 117 -3.62 -6.70 -5.01
CA ALA A 117 -4.00 -7.64 -6.06
C ALA A 117 -3.43 -9.06 -5.84
N SER A 118 -2.35 -9.19 -5.10
CA SER A 118 -1.70 -10.48 -4.84
C SER A 118 -1.77 -10.92 -3.37
N ALA A 119 -1.65 -9.99 -2.42
CA ALA A 119 -1.75 -10.26 -0.98
C ALA A 119 -1.92 -8.95 -0.21
N LEU A 120 -2.55 -9.01 0.98
CA LEU A 120 -2.60 -7.89 1.93
C LEU A 120 -1.42 -7.91 2.91
N GLN A 121 -0.61 -8.96 2.89
CA GLN A 121 0.56 -9.07 3.76
C GLN A 121 1.47 -7.86 3.63
N SER A 122 1.94 -7.34 4.76
CA SER A 122 2.81 -6.14 4.81
C SER A 122 2.13 -4.82 4.41
N MET A 123 0.79 -4.74 4.44
CA MET A 123 0.05 -3.53 4.08
C MET A 123 0.46 -2.31 4.92
N ILE A 124 0.86 -2.50 6.17
CA ILE A 124 1.38 -1.43 7.06
C ILE A 124 2.55 -0.69 6.39
N ARG A 125 3.48 -1.41 5.75
CA ARG A 125 4.62 -0.80 5.05
C ARG A 125 4.21 -0.03 3.80
N TYR A 126 3.19 -0.52 3.09
CA TYR A 126 2.70 0.14 1.87
C TYR A 126 1.92 1.43 2.16
N VAL A 127 1.41 1.60 3.38
CA VAL A 127 0.74 2.86 3.79
C VAL A 127 1.77 3.98 4.04
N LEU A 128 2.99 3.68 4.45
CA LEU A 128 4.00 4.68 4.78
C LEU A 128 4.28 5.69 3.65
N PRO A 129 4.46 5.31 2.38
CA PRO A 129 4.64 6.26 1.29
C PRO A 129 3.37 7.01 0.88
N MET A 130 2.20 6.64 1.42
CA MET A 130 0.92 7.30 1.08
C MET A 130 0.76 8.62 1.83
N PHE A 131 1.66 9.59 1.58
CA PHE A 131 1.68 10.88 2.28
C PHE A 131 0.33 11.64 2.28
N PRO A 132 -0.58 11.53 1.27
CA PRO A 132 -1.88 12.20 1.33
C PRO A 132 -2.75 11.75 2.51
N VAL A 133 -2.57 10.51 2.99
CA VAL A 133 -3.23 9.99 4.19
C VAL A 133 -2.81 10.82 5.41
N PHE A 134 -1.50 11.08 5.55
CA PHE A 134 -0.97 11.85 6.67
C PHE A 134 -1.36 13.33 6.60
N ILE A 135 -1.46 13.91 5.40
CA ILE A 135 -1.99 15.28 5.21
C ILE A 135 -3.45 15.33 5.69
N LEU A 136 -4.28 14.35 5.33
CA LEU A 136 -5.68 14.30 5.76
C LEU A 136 -5.78 14.13 7.29
N LEU A 137 -4.96 13.26 7.89
CA LEU A 137 -4.91 13.10 9.35
C LEU A 137 -4.50 14.40 10.04
N GLY A 138 -3.48 15.11 9.54
CA GLY A 138 -3.09 16.42 10.06
C GLY A 138 -4.19 17.48 9.90
N TRP A 139 -4.99 17.40 8.83
CA TRP A 139 -6.14 18.28 8.66
C TRP A 139 -7.26 17.98 9.67
N TRP A 140 -7.55 16.72 9.96
CA TRP A 140 -8.49 16.31 11.01
C TRP A 140 -8.00 16.67 12.41
N GLY A 141 -6.68 16.61 12.63
CA GLY A 141 -6.03 16.98 13.89
C GLY A 141 -6.13 18.48 14.25
N ARG A 142 -6.72 19.34 13.39
CA ARG A 142 -7.05 20.72 13.76
C ARG A 142 -8.06 20.82 14.90
N SER A 143 -8.88 19.80 15.09
CA SER A 143 -9.77 19.67 16.25
C SER A 143 -9.01 19.02 17.39
N THR A 144 -8.98 19.66 18.57
CA THR A 144 -8.27 19.15 19.75
C THR A 144 -8.69 17.73 20.15
N LEU A 145 -9.98 17.40 19.97
CA LEU A 145 -10.49 16.05 20.26
C LEU A 145 -9.92 15.02 19.31
N LEU A 146 -9.97 15.30 18.00
CA LEU A 146 -9.45 14.41 16.97
C LEU A 146 -7.92 14.28 17.04
N ASP A 147 -7.21 15.37 17.31
CA ASP A 147 -5.76 15.35 17.51
C ASP A 147 -5.37 14.39 18.63
N ARG A 148 -5.99 14.54 19.81
CA ARG A 148 -5.75 13.64 20.93
C ARG A 148 -6.12 12.20 20.62
N ALA A 149 -7.25 11.97 19.93
CA ALA A 149 -7.67 10.63 19.51
C ALA A 149 -6.66 9.99 18.55
N ILE A 150 -6.19 10.73 17.55
CA ILE A 150 -5.19 10.27 16.60
C ILE A 150 -3.89 9.93 17.33
N LEU A 151 -3.34 10.86 18.12
CA LEU A 151 -2.10 10.66 18.86
C LEU A 151 -2.18 9.48 19.83
N THR A 152 -3.28 9.36 20.59
CA THR A 152 -3.49 8.24 21.52
C THR A 152 -3.57 6.92 20.76
N THR A 153 -4.31 6.86 19.66
CA THR A 153 -4.42 5.66 18.82
C THR A 153 -3.06 5.22 18.31
N PHE A 154 -2.27 6.14 17.74
CA PHE A 154 -0.93 5.81 17.25
C PHE A 154 0.02 5.41 18.36
N ALA A 155 -0.04 6.06 19.53
CA ALA A 155 0.80 5.69 20.69
C ALA A 155 0.47 4.28 21.21
N VAL A 156 -0.82 3.96 21.34
CA VAL A 156 -1.27 2.61 21.75
C VAL A 156 -0.87 1.56 20.70
N MET A 157 -1.07 1.86 19.41
CA MET A 157 -0.65 0.96 18.33
C MET A 157 0.86 0.75 18.33
N LEU A 158 1.66 1.79 18.52
CA LEU A 158 3.12 1.68 18.60
C LEU A 158 3.52 0.74 19.74
N GLY A 159 2.96 0.93 20.94
CA GLY A 159 3.23 0.04 22.07
C GLY A 159 2.82 -1.41 21.81
N ALA A 160 1.62 -1.62 21.27
CA ALA A 160 1.12 -2.95 20.93
C ALA A 160 1.99 -3.64 19.84
N LEU A 161 2.31 -2.92 18.76
CA LEU A 161 3.14 -3.45 17.67
C LEU A 161 4.57 -3.76 18.15
N THR A 162 5.13 -2.94 19.03
CA THR A 162 6.43 -3.20 19.65
C THR A 162 6.39 -4.46 20.51
N ALA A 163 5.35 -4.62 21.33
CA ALA A 163 5.17 -5.82 22.15
C ALA A 163 5.02 -7.09 21.28
N ILE A 164 4.26 -7.01 20.19
CA ILE A 164 4.07 -8.12 19.24
C ILE A 164 5.41 -8.46 18.55
N TYR A 165 6.15 -7.44 18.11
CA TYR A 165 7.45 -7.61 17.45
C TYR A 165 8.48 -8.30 18.35
N VAL A 166 8.60 -7.86 19.61
CA VAL A 166 9.52 -8.46 20.59
C VAL A 166 9.21 -9.94 20.85
N ASN A 167 7.94 -10.35 20.68
CA ASN A 167 7.52 -11.76 20.78
C ASN A 167 7.67 -12.55 19.48
N TRP A 168 8.49 -12.08 18.54
CA TRP A 168 8.79 -12.76 17.27
C TRP A 168 7.55 -13.03 16.39
N VAL A 169 6.53 -12.21 16.50
CA VAL A 169 5.40 -12.22 15.58
C VAL A 169 5.68 -11.25 14.44
N PHE A 170 5.55 -11.73 13.22
CA PHE A 170 5.74 -10.89 12.03
C PHE A 170 4.66 -9.78 12.00
N VAL A 171 5.10 -8.54 12.04
CA VAL A 171 4.24 -7.35 12.15
C VAL A 171 4.10 -6.60 10.82
N ALA A 172 5.01 -6.82 9.87
CA ALA A 172 5.07 -6.03 8.62
C ALA A 172 5.33 -6.89 7.39
#